data_1f2bd1e789dd85ed73ee8be780cf0aba
#
_entry.id   1f2bd1e789dd85ed73ee8be780cf0aba
#
_cell.length_a   1.000
_cell.length_b   1.000
_cell.length_c   1.000
_cell.angle_alpha   90.00
_cell.angle_beta   90.00
_cell.angle_gamma   90.00
#
_symmetry.space_group_name_H-M   'P 1'
#
loop_
_entity.id
_entity.type
_entity.pdbx_description
1 polymer ?
#
loop_
_entity_poly.entity_id
_entity_poly.type
_entity_poly.pdbx_seq_one_letter_code
_entity_poly.pdbx_strand_id
1 'polypeptide(L)'
;MIKNLNGLHETVTYRADTQICLHYNENSECYPPHWHTPFELIMPTENSYRVRCGEMEYLIQPGEILIICPGILHELFAPEHGKRIIFQPNLGHLRTKELELLTSMIRPAILITPESFPQIYARVHRMMLEIKNAYFSDAPFTETTIYARFLEILVLVGRSHAENTQQRF
;
A
#
# COMPACT_ATOMS: atom_id res chain seq x y z
N MET A 1 -8.15 4.34 -15.26
CA MET A 1 -7.74 5.78 -15.41
C MET A 1 -7.96 6.50 -14.09
N ILE A 2 -6.96 7.25 -13.59
CA ILE A 2 -7.08 8.08 -12.38
C ILE A 2 -8.10 9.20 -12.66
N LYS A 3 -9.16 9.28 -11.85
CA LYS A 3 -10.31 10.16 -12.15
C LYS A 3 -10.08 11.63 -11.78
N ASN A 4 -9.27 11.92 -10.76
CA ASN A 4 -9.10 13.26 -10.20
C ASN A 4 -7.63 13.70 -10.21
N LEU A 5 -7.00 13.64 -11.38
CA LEU A 5 -5.62 14.04 -11.59
C LEU A 5 -5.56 15.51 -12.01
N ASN A 6 -4.86 16.35 -11.22
CA ASN A 6 -4.54 17.74 -11.55
C ASN A 6 -3.03 17.92 -11.64
N GLY A 7 -2.51 18.01 -12.86
CA GLY A 7 -1.08 17.89 -13.10
C GLY A 7 -0.59 16.51 -12.68
N LEU A 8 0.30 16.45 -11.69
CA LEU A 8 0.81 15.20 -11.09
C LEU A 8 0.12 14.85 -9.76
N HIS A 9 -0.78 15.69 -9.26
CA HIS A 9 -1.46 15.46 -7.99
C HIS A 9 -2.79 14.75 -8.21
N GLU A 10 -2.94 13.57 -7.62
CA GLU A 10 -4.21 12.87 -7.52
C GLU A 10 -4.95 13.27 -6.24
N THR A 11 -6.21 13.68 -6.39
CA THR A 11 -7.13 13.80 -5.26
C THR A 11 -7.86 12.48 -5.07
N VAL A 12 -7.44 11.70 -4.08
CA VAL A 12 -8.06 10.40 -3.79
C VAL A 12 -9.50 10.58 -3.30
N THR A 13 -10.43 9.88 -3.94
CA THR A 13 -11.84 9.86 -3.53
C THR A 13 -12.06 8.71 -2.56
N TYR A 14 -12.32 9.03 -1.31
CA TYR A 14 -12.59 8.03 -0.27
C TYR A 14 -14.03 7.51 -0.32
N ARG A 15 -14.25 6.32 0.27
CA ARG A 15 -15.59 5.83 0.57
C ARG A 15 -16.30 6.84 1.48
N ALA A 16 -17.62 7.05 1.26
CA ALA A 16 -18.41 8.00 2.02
C ALA A 16 -18.21 7.85 3.53
N ASP A 17 -18.06 8.98 4.23
CA ASP A 17 -17.84 9.09 5.68
C ASP A 17 -16.56 8.38 6.21
N THR A 18 -15.61 8.08 5.32
CA THR A 18 -14.32 7.45 5.70
C THR A 18 -13.13 8.22 5.12
N GLN A 19 -11.92 7.82 5.53
CA GLN A 19 -10.65 8.27 4.94
C GLN A 19 -9.92 7.09 4.25
N ILE A 20 -10.70 6.18 3.65
CA ILE A 20 -10.21 4.96 3.04
C ILE A 20 -10.71 4.85 1.60
N CYS A 21 -9.81 4.52 0.69
CA CYS A 21 -10.13 4.09 -0.66
C CYS A 21 -9.52 2.71 -0.90
N LEU A 22 -10.28 1.80 -1.48
CA LEU A 22 -9.78 0.51 -1.91
C LEU A 22 -10.38 0.13 -3.26
N HIS A 23 -9.52 -0.24 -4.18
CA HIS A 23 -9.89 -0.79 -5.48
C HIS A 23 -9.43 -2.25 -5.56
N TYR A 24 -10.34 -3.11 -5.97
CA TYR A 24 -10.00 -4.44 -6.45
C TYR A 24 -10.22 -4.45 -7.96
N ASN A 25 -9.13 -4.13 -8.68
CA ASN A 25 -9.18 -3.92 -10.13
C ASN A 25 -8.97 -5.23 -10.86
N GLU A 26 -9.92 -5.58 -11.72
CA GLU A 26 -9.85 -6.69 -12.68
C GLU A 26 -9.43 -6.20 -14.09
N ASN A 27 -9.36 -4.89 -14.28
CA ASN A 27 -8.90 -4.26 -15.51
C ASN A 27 -7.42 -3.92 -15.41
N SER A 28 -6.64 -4.36 -16.40
CA SER A 28 -5.23 -4.05 -16.52
C SER A 28 -5.03 -2.63 -17.07
N GLU A 29 -4.98 -1.64 -16.20
CA GLU A 29 -4.71 -0.25 -16.57
C GLU A 29 -3.38 0.22 -15.97
N CYS A 30 -2.55 0.85 -16.80
CA CYS A 30 -1.40 1.62 -16.34
C CYS A 30 -1.86 2.94 -15.72
N TYR A 31 -1.14 3.40 -14.69
CA TYR A 31 -1.34 4.72 -14.12
C TYR A 31 -0.13 5.60 -14.41
N PRO A 32 -0.34 6.80 -14.99
CA PRO A 32 0.76 7.71 -15.31
C PRO A 32 1.44 8.22 -14.03
N PRO A 33 2.61 8.89 -14.13
CA PRO A 33 3.26 9.49 -12.98
C PRO A 33 2.32 10.41 -12.20
N HIS A 34 2.15 10.12 -10.90
CA HIS A 34 1.31 10.90 -9.99
C HIS A 34 1.77 10.75 -8.55
N TRP A 35 1.25 11.59 -7.67
CA TRP A 35 1.43 11.50 -6.23
C TRP A 35 0.15 11.89 -5.49
N HIS A 36 -0.02 11.40 -4.29
CA HIS A 36 -1.16 11.69 -3.41
C HIS A 36 -0.76 11.68 -1.93
N THR A 37 -1.65 12.18 -1.06
CA THR A 37 -1.38 12.31 0.38
C THR A 37 -1.54 11.03 1.20
N PRO A 38 -2.43 10.06 0.91
CA PRO A 38 -2.49 8.82 1.66
C PRO A 38 -1.28 7.91 1.37
N PHE A 39 -1.10 6.88 2.19
CA PHE A 39 -0.31 5.72 1.82
C PHE A 39 -0.96 5.01 0.63
N GLU A 40 -0.17 4.22 -0.11
CA GLU A 40 -0.72 3.27 -1.08
C GLU A 40 -0.10 1.89 -0.87
N LEU A 41 -0.94 0.88 -0.75
CA LEU A 41 -0.53 -0.52 -0.73
C LEU A 41 -1.04 -1.20 -2.00
N ILE A 42 -0.12 -1.78 -2.76
CA ILE A 42 -0.42 -2.50 -4.00
C ILE A 42 -0.12 -3.98 -3.77
N MET A 43 -1.12 -4.84 -3.99
CA MET A 43 -0.95 -6.30 -3.95
C MET A 43 -1.58 -6.93 -5.19
N PRO A 44 -0.78 -7.35 -6.19
CA PRO A 44 -1.29 -8.17 -7.29
C PRO A 44 -1.87 -9.48 -6.76
N THR A 45 -2.99 -9.92 -7.34
CA THR A 45 -3.58 -11.24 -7.08
C THR A 45 -3.47 -12.14 -8.32
N GLU A 46 -3.22 -11.54 -9.48
CA GLU A 46 -3.04 -12.23 -10.76
C GLU A 46 -2.06 -11.43 -11.62
N ASN A 47 -1.02 -12.08 -12.09
CA ASN A 47 0.10 -11.54 -12.85
C ASN A 47 0.89 -10.43 -12.11
N SER A 48 2.11 -10.21 -12.57
CA SER A 48 3.03 -9.24 -11.97
C SER A 48 2.74 -7.82 -12.45
N TYR A 49 2.94 -6.86 -11.56
CA TYR A 49 2.86 -5.42 -11.85
C TYR A 49 4.22 -4.78 -11.61
N ARG A 50 4.54 -3.75 -12.39
CA ARG A 50 5.74 -2.96 -12.20
C ARG A 50 5.35 -1.56 -11.71
N VAL A 51 6.05 -1.08 -10.69
CA VAL A 51 5.85 0.26 -10.13
C VAL A 51 7.18 0.99 -10.08
N ARG A 52 7.19 2.23 -10.54
CA ARG A 52 8.34 3.11 -10.43
C ARG A 52 8.05 4.21 -9.40
N CYS A 53 8.92 4.34 -8.39
CA CYS A 53 8.88 5.39 -7.38
C CYS A 53 10.16 6.24 -7.49
N GLY A 54 10.07 7.38 -8.17
CA GLY A 54 11.25 8.15 -8.52
C GLY A 54 12.19 7.35 -9.43
N GLU A 55 13.42 7.11 -8.98
CA GLU A 55 14.43 6.31 -9.69
C GLU A 55 14.38 4.80 -9.36
N MET A 56 13.61 4.42 -8.35
CA MET A 56 13.47 3.03 -7.91
C MET A 56 12.35 2.32 -8.70
N GLU A 57 12.64 1.11 -9.16
CA GLU A 57 11.67 0.27 -9.85
C GLU A 57 11.41 -1.03 -9.08
N TYR A 58 10.16 -1.40 -8.91
CA TYR A 58 9.71 -2.59 -8.20
C TYR A 58 8.90 -3.48 -9.14
N LEU A 59 9.28 -4.75 -9.26
CA LEU A 59 8.47 -5.79 -9.87
C LEU A 59 7.75 -6.53 -8.74
N ILE A 60 6.43 -6.44 -8.71
CA ILE A 60 5.59 -7.01 -7.66
C ILE A 60 4.95 -8.28 -8.19
N GLN A 61 5.26 -9.42 -7.59
CA GLN A 61 4.66 -10.71 -7.94
C GLN A 61 3.29 -10.88 -7.27
N PRO A 62 2.43 -11.78 -7.77
CA PRO A 62 1.17 -12.11 -7.10
C PRO A 62 1.38 -12.48 -5.63
N GLY A 63 0.65 -11.80 -4.75
CA GLY A 63 0.73 -11.96 -3.30
C GLY A 63 1.79 -11.09 -2.60
N GLU A 64 2.75 -10.52 -3.31
CA GLU A 64 3.68 -9.55 -2.74
C GLU A 64 3.00 -8.20 -2.53
N ILE A 65 3.49 -7.41 -1.56
CA ILE A 65 2.88 -6.14 -1.18
C ILE A 65 3.91 -5.02 -1.28
N LEU A 66 3.66 -4.04 -2.14
CA LEU A 66 4.40 -2.79 -2.16
C LEU A 66 3.67 -1.74 -1.31
N ILE A 67 4.38 -1.13 -0.35
CA ILE A 67 3.89 0.00 0.44
C ILE A 67 4.60 1.26 -0.04
N ILE A 68 3.85 2.21 -0.58
CA ILE A 68 4.33 3.51 -1.04
C ILE A 68 3.98 4.56 0.01
N CYS A 69 4.96 5.37 0.40
CA CYS A 69 4.79 6.43 1.39
C CYS A 69 4.02 7.63 0.82
N PRO A 70 3.36 8.42 1.69
CA PRO A 70 2.69 9.65 1.31
C PRO A 70 3.57 10.62 0.53
N GLY A 71 3.02 11.23 -0.52
CA GLY A 71 3.68 12.26 -1.33
C GLY A 71 4.81 11.76 -2.23
N ILE A 72 4.95 10.47 -2.44
CA ILE A 72 5.93 9.91 -3.36
C ILE A 72 5.36 9.92 -4.78
N LEU A 73 6.12 10.50 -5.72
CA LEU A 73 5.81 10.40 -7.14
C LEU A 73 6.02 8.96 -7.60
N HIS A 74 4.98 8.35 -8.14
CA HIS A 74 5.02 6.98 -8.61
C HIS A 74 4.18 6.77 -9.87
N GLU A 75 4.46 5.68 -10.57
CA GLU A 75 3.86 5.29 -11.84
C GLU A 75 3.66 3.77 -11.84
N LEU A 76 2.52 3.30 -12.33
CA LEU A 76 2.19 1.87 -12.36
C LEU A 76 2.03 1.36 -13.79
N PHE A 77 2.73 0.29 -14.10
CA PHE A 77 2.68 -0.44 -15.35
C PHE A 77 1.96 -1.78 -15.14
N ALA A 78 0.81 -1.90 -15.78
CA ALA A 78 0.02 -3.12 -15.71
C ALA A 78 0.43 -4.14 -16.78
N PRO A 79 0.29 -5.44 -16.53
CA PRO A 79 0.39 -6.47 -17.57
C PRO A 79 -0.82 -6.39 -18.53
N GLU A 80 -0.80 -7.15 -19.61
CA GLU A 80 -1.94 -7.21 -20.54
C GLU A 80 -3.24 -7.67 -19.85
N HIS A 81 -3.11 -8.64 -18.93
CA HIS A 81 -4.19 -9.12 -18.05
C HIS A 81 -3.68 -9.24 -16.62
N GLY A 82 -4.53 -8.93 -15.66
CA GLY A 82 -4.15 -9.06 -14.25
C GLY A 82 -5.19 -8.50 -13.30
N LYS A 83 -5.06 -8.86 -12.02
CA LYS A 83 -5.89 -8.37 -10.93
C LYS A 83 -5.02 -7.87 -9.80
N ARG A 84 -5.45 -6.82 -9.15
CA ARG A 84 -4.72 -6.22 -8.03
C ARG A 84 -5.65 -5.56 -7.02
N ILE A 85 -5.19 -5.52 -5.79
CA ILE A 85 -5.74 -4.67 -4.73
C ILE A 85 -4.88 -3.41 -4.69
N ILE A 86 -5.51 -2.24 -4.72
CA ILE A 86 -4.91 -0.95 -4.39
C ILE A 86 -5.65 -0.41 -3.19
N PHE A 87 -4.94 -0.19 -2.09
CA PHE A 87 -5.48 0.30 -0.82
C PHE A 87 -4.82 1.62 -0.45
N GLN A 88 -5.62 2.68 -0.29
CA GLN A 88 -5.17 4.05 -0.04
C GLN A 88 -5.78 4.56 1.28
N PRO A 89 -5.15 4.26 2.44
CA PRO A 89 -5.57 4.78 3.74
C PRO A 89 -4.93 6.14 4.02
N ASN A 90 -5.74 7.10 4.49
CA ASN A 90 -5.24 8.39 4.93
C ASN A 90 -5.09 8.42 6.46
N LEU A 91 -3.85 8.61 6.94
CA LEU A 91 -3.52 8.76 8.37
C LEU A 91 -3.31 10.23 8.77
N GLY A 92 -3.74 11.19 7.97
CA GLY A 92 -3.51 12.62 8.22
C GLY A 92 -4.04 13.14 9.57
N HIS A 93 -4.99 12.45 10.17
CA HIS A 93 -5.54 12.72 11.49
C HIS A 93 -4.81 11.99 12.64
N LEU A 94 -3.98 10.99 12.33
CA LEU A 94 -3.20 10.24 13.30
C LEU A 94 -1.71 10.64 13.18
N ARG A 95 -1.31 11.66 13.94
CA ARG A 95 0.07 12.15 13.95
C ARG A 95 0.76 11.75 15.25
N THR A 96 1.65 10.76 15.17
CA THR A 96 2.56 10.40 16.25
C THR A 96 3.99 10.44 15.75
N LYS A 97 4.93 10.78 16.63
CA LYS A 97 6.37 10.80 16.29
C LYS A 97 6.85 9.42 15.81
N GLU A 98 6.30 8.35 16.37
CA GLU A 98 6.65 6.98 15.97
C GLU A 98 6.18 6.68 14.54
N LEU A 99 4.99 7.13 14.14
CA LEU A 99 4.49 6.93 12.78
C LEU A 99 5.30 7.75 11.76
N GLU A 100 5.71 8.96 12.12
CA GLU A 100 6.59 9.78 11.29
C GLU A 100 7.97 9.12 11.12
N LEU A 101 8.54 8.58 12.20
CA LEU A 101 9.81 7.84 12.16
C LEU A 101 9.69 6.60 11.27
N LEU A 102 8.65 5.78 11.47
CA LEU A 102 8.38 4.58 10.69
C LEU A 102 8.25 4.92 9.20
N THR A 103 7.47 5.95 8.87
CA THR A 103 7.31 6.41 7.48
C THR A 103 8.66 6.83 6.87
N SER A 104 9.49 7.50 7.64
CA SER A 104 10.85 7.90 7.20
C SER A 104 11.75 6.68 6.94
N MET A 105 11.63 5.63 7.74
CA MET A 105 12.45 4.41 7.60
C MET A 105 12.11 3.61 6.33
N ILE A 106 10.85 3.56 5.94
CA ILE A 106 10.39 2.75 4.79
C ILE A 106 10.32 3.56 3.47
N ARG A 107 10.63 4.85 3.51
CA ARG A 107 10.55 5.77 2.36
C ARG A 107 11.61 5.45 1.29
N PRO A 108 11.35 5.59 -0.04
CA PRO A 108 10.09 6.05 -0.63
C PRO A 108 9.00 4.99 -0.65
N ALA A 109 9.38 3.73 -0.71
CA ALA A 109 8.50 2.57 -0.73
C ALA A 109 9.26 1.34 -0.22
N ILE A 110 8.52 0.32 0.23
CA ILE A 110 9.07 -0.95 0.68
C ILE A 110 8.30 -2.11 0.07
N LEU A 111 9.01 -3.08 -0.50
CA LEU A 111 8.43 -4.30 -1.07
C LEU A 111 8.53 -5.45 -0.06
N ILE A 112 7.39 -6.01 0.29
CA ILE A 112 7.24 -7.12 1.22
C ILE A 112 7.08 -8.41 0.43
N THR A 113 8.10 -9.25 0.47
CA THR A 113 8.14 -10.56 -0.19
C THR A 113 8.40 -11.68 0.82
N PRO A 114 8.12 -12.96 0.47
CA PRO A 114 8.50 -14.09 1.32
C PRO A 114 10.00 -14.13 1.64
N GLU A 115 10.85 -13.69 0.71
CA GLU A 115 12.31 -13.68 0.85
C GLU A 115 12.81 -12.52 1.70
N SER A 116 12.30 -11.31 1.47
CA SER A 116 12.76 -10.10 2.18
C SER A 116 12.21 -10.00 3.60
N PHE A 117 11.03 -10.56 3.87
CA PHE A 117 10.34 -10.50 5.16
C PHE A 117 9.72 -11.86 5.56
N PRO A 118 10.50 -12.96 5.62
CA PRO A 118 9.98 -14.32 5.81
C PRO A 118 9.14 -14.49 7.08
N GLN A 119 9.46 -13.77 8.15
CA GLN A 119 8.78 -13.92 9.45
C GLN A 119 7.41 -13.22 9.51
N ILE A 120 7.22 -12.17 8.72
CA ILE A 120 5.99 -11.37 8.77
C ILE A 120 5.15 -11.45 7.51
N TYR A 121 5.70 -11.89 6.38
CA TYR A 121 5.03 -11.90 5.08
C TYR A 121 3.64 -12.55 5.12
N ALA A 122 3.54 -13.78 5.62
CA ALA A 122 2.27 -14.51 5.65
C ALA A 122 1.19 -13.77 6.47
N ARG A 123 1.59 -13.07 7.53
CA ARG A 123 0.69 -12.28 8.38
C ARG A 123 0.25 -11.00 7.65
N VAL A 124 1.18 -10.28 7.03
CA VAL A 124 0.88 -9.06 6.26
C VAL A 124 -0.03 -9.38 5.07
N HIS A 125 0.28 -10.44 4.31
CA HIS A 125 -0.55 -10.91 3.20
C HIS A 125 -1.99 -11.21 3.65
N ARG A 126 -2.16 -11.96 4.74
CA ARG A 126 -3.49 -12.26 5.30
C ARG A 126 -4.23 -10.99 5.70
N MET A 127 -3.56 -10.03 6.36
CA MET A 127 -4.18 -8.76 6.75
C MET A 127 -4.62 -7.93 5.55
N MET A 128 -3.89 -7.94 4.44
CA MET A 128 -4.34 -7.29 3.19
C MET A 128 -5.64 -7.90 2.67
N LEU A 129 -5.80 -9.22 2.74
CA LEU A 129 -7.06 -9.89 2.36
C LEU A 129 -8.19 -9.58 3.35
N GLU A 130 -7.90 -9.51 4.66
CA GLU A 130 -8.86 -9.10 5.68
C GLU A 130 -9.34 -7.66 5.44
N ILE A 131 -8.44 -6.73 5.13
CA ILE A 131 -8.75 -5.34 4.76
C ILE A 131 -9.68 -5.31 3.54
N LYS A 132 -9.33 -6.03 2.47
CA LYS A 132 -10.19 -6.12 1.28
C LYS A 132 -11.59 -6.65 1.63
N ASN A 133 -11.66 -7.74 2.37
CA ASN A 133 -12.95 -8.36 2.72
C ASN A 133 -13.78 -7.44 3.63
N ALA A 134 -13.16 -6.79 4.61
CA ALA A 134 -13.82 -5.80 5.46
C ALA A 134 -14.36 -4.63 4.63
N TYR A 135 -13.58 -4.10 3.69
CA TYR A 135 -13.98 -2.95 2.88
C TYR A 135 -15.26 -3.22 2.06
N PHE A 136 -15.45 -4.44 1.55
CA PHE A 136 -16.63 -4.84 0.78
C PHE A 136 -17.74 -5.48 1.62
N SER A 137 -17.60 -5.49 2.96
CA SER A 137 -18.64 -5.98 3.86
C SER A 137 -19.54 -4.85 4.37
N ASP A 138 -20.74 -5.22 4.82
CA ASP A 138 -21.69 -4.33 5.52
C ASP A 138 -21.58 -4.47 7.05
N ALA A 139 -20.47 -5.04 7.56
CA ALA A 139 -20.27 -5.25 8.99
C ALA A 139 -20.10 -3.90 9.73
N PRO A 140 -20.56 -3.78 10.97
CA PRO A 140 -20.32 -2.59 11.78
C PRO A 140 -18.82 -2.44 12.09
N PHE A 141 -18.37 -1.19 12.30
CA PHE A 141 -16.98 -0.85 12.63
C PHE A 141 -15.93 -1.26 11.58
N THR A 142 -16.34 -1.37 10.33
CA THR A 142 -15.48 -1.73 9.20
C THR A 142 -14.26 -0.83 9.07
N GLU A 143 -14.44 0.50 9.12
CA GLU A 143 -13.33 1.45 9.01
C GLU A 143 -12.32 1.25 10.15
N THR A 144 -12.80 1.14 11.39
CA THR A 144 -11.93 0.89 12.55
C THR A 144 -11.16 -0.43 12.42
N THR A 145 -11.81 -1.48 11.92
CA THR A 145 -11.17 -2.77 11.63
C THR A 145 -10.06 -2.63 10.60
N ILE A 146 -10.31 -1.92 9.51
CA ILE A 146 -9.33 -1.67 8.45
C ILE A 146 -8.11 -0.90 8.99
N TYR A 147 -8.32 0.19 9.75
CA TYR A 147 -7.23 0.94 10.36
C TYR A 147 -6.43 0.12 11.37
N ALA A 148 -7.08 -0.70 12.19
CA ALA A 148 -6.38 -1.59 13.12
C ALA A 148 -5.43 -2.55 12.37
N ARG A 149 -5.87 -3.15 11.26
CA ARG A 149 -5.03 -4.01 10.43
C ARG A 149 -3.91 -3.25 9.75
N PHE A 150 -4.19 -2.07 9.22
CA PHE A 150 -3.19 -1.25 8.55
C PHE A 150 -2.09 -0.79 9.51
N LEU A 151 -2.44 -0.30 10.69
CA LEU A 151 -1.46 0.09 11.71
C LEU A 151 -0.63 -1.10 12.18
N GLU A 152 -1.22 -2.29 12.31
CA GLU A 152 -0.50 -3.51 12.62
C GLU A 152 0.50 -3.88 11.53
N ILE A 153 0.13 -3.77 10.24
CA ILE A 153 1.04 -3.95 9.11
C ILE A 153 2.24 -3.00 9.24
N LEU A 154 2.00 -1.71 9.44
CA LEU A 154 3.08 -0.72 9.57
C LEU A 154 4.03 -1.04 10.73
N VAL A 155 3.51 -1.44 11.89
CA VAL A 155 4.33 -1.81 13.06
C VAL A 155 5.18 -3.03 12.77
N LEU A 156 4.63 -4.08 12.16
CA LEU A 156 5.37 -5.29 11.80
C LEU A 156 6.49 -4.99 10.82
N VAL A 157 6.18 -4.23 9.77
CA VAL A 157 7.15 -3.85 8.75
C VAL A 157 8.26 -2.98 9.33
N GLY A 158 7.92 -1.97 10.13
CA GLY A 158 8.88 -1.08 10.76
C GLY A 158 9.84 -1.83 11.69
N ARG A 159 9.34 -2.73 12.54
CA ARG A 159 10.15 -3.56 13.44
C ARG A 159 11.09 -4.48 12.67
N SER A 160 10.55 -5.23 11.72
CA SER A 160 11.35 -6.15 10.89
C SER A 160 12.40 -5.41 10.06
N HIS A 161 12.08 -4.23 9.54
CA HIS A 161 13.04 -3.39 8.80
C HIS A 161 14.18 -2.90 9.72
N ALA A 162 13.89 -2.47 10.94
CA ALA A 162 14.87 -2.04 11.91
C ALA A 162 15.83 -3.19 12.32
N GLU A 163 15.29 -4.39 12.57
CA GLU A 163 16.06 -5.59 12.88
C GLU A 163 17.01 -5.97 11.73
N ASN A 164 16.50 -6.00 10.50
CA ASN A 164 17.29 -6.31 9.30
C ASN A 164 18.42 -5.28 9.05
N THR A 165 18.21 -4.03 9.42
CA THR A 165 19.22 -2.97 9.29
C THR A 165 20.30 -3.12 10.36
N GLN A 166 19.96 -3.49 11.60
CA GLN A 166 20.93 -3.72 12.69
C GLN A 166 21.80 -4.96 12.46
N GLN A 167 21.28 -6.00 11.80
CA GLN A 167 22.04 -7.23 11.50
C GLN A 167 23.08 -7.05 10.38
N ARG A 168 23.06 -5.93 9.64
CA ARG A 168 24.01 -5.62 8.56
C ARG A 168 25.26 -4.85 9.03
N PHE A 169 25.37 -4.56 10.31
CA PHE A 169 26.53 -3.95 10.98
C PHE A 169 27.10 -4.88 12.04
#